data_dd396dcf15889fd988e651209d0d72e5
#
_entry.id   dd396dcf15889fd988e651209d0d72e5
#
_cell.length_a   1.000
_cell.length_b   1.000
_cell.length_c   1.000
_cell.angle_alpha   90.00
_cell.angle_beta   90.00
_cell.angle_gamma   90.00
#
_symmetry.space_group_name_H-M   'P 1'
#
loop_
_entity.id
_entity.type
_entity.pdbx_description
1 polymer ?
#
loop_
_entity_poly.entity_id
_entity_poly.type
_entity_poly.pdbx_seq_one_letter_code
_entity_poly.pdbx_strand_id
1 'polypeptide(L)'
;MPERSLVIKVTAGKDDPERCNQAFTVAAAAVASGVSVSLWLTGESAWFGLPGRAEDFSLPHAAPLADLLAGILAAGTVTVCTQCAARRDIEASDLIDGIRIAGAATFVAEIMTEGTQALVY
;
A
#
# COMPACT_ATOMS: atom_id res chain seq x y z
N MET A 1 7.18 -1.72 -26.32
CA MET A 1 7.83 -1.73 -25.00
C MET A 1 6.92 -2.44 -24.03
N PRO A 2 7.40 -3.46 -23.32
CA PRO A 2 6.57 -4.06 -22.29
C PRO A 2 6.28 -3.04 -21.20
N GLU A 3 5.06 -3.07 -20.72
CA GLU A 3 4.63 -2.23 -19.62
C GLU A 3 5.38 -2.64 -18.34
N ARG A 4 5.85 -1.65 -17.58
CA ARG A 4 6.55 -1.89 -16.33
C ARG A 4 5.62 -1.67 -15.17
N SER A 5 5.71 -2.54 -14.18
CA SER A 5 4.91 -2.50 -12.96
C SER A 5 5.79 -2.55 -11.73
N LEU A 6 5.33 -1.95 -10.65
CA LEU A 6 6.00 -1.96 -9.36
C LEU A 6 5.02 -2.43 -8.30
N VAL A 7 5.38 -3.50 -7.60
CA VAL A 7 4.62 -3.99 -6.45
C VAL A 7 5.40 -3.63 -5.20
N ILE A 8 4.77 -2.93 -4.29
CA ILE A 8 5.39 -2.50 -3.03
C ILE A 8 4.61 -3.09 -1.88
N LYS A 9 5.30 -3.80 -1.00
CA LYS A 9 4.73 -4.33 0.23
C LYS A 9 5.30 -3.55 1.41
N VAL A 10 4.43 -2.94 2.19
CA VAL A 10 4.83 -2.25 3.41
C VAL A 10 4.38 -3.06 4.62
N THR A 11 5.30 -3.30 5.55
CA THR A 11 5.04 -4.13 6.73
C THR A 11 4.93 -3.34 8.01
N ALA A 12 5.26 -2.05 7.97
CA ALA A 12 5.26 -1.18 9.13
C ALA A 12 4.20 -0.09 9.00
N GLY A 13 3.67 0.33 10.13
CA GLY A 13 2.76 1.46 10.26
C GLY A 13 3.32 2.44 11.27
N LYS A 14 2.52 2.80 12.28
CA LYS A 14 2.97 3.71 13.35
C LYS A 14 4.07 3.13 14.23
N ASP A 15 4.25 1.81 14.21
CA ASP A 15 5.32 1.12 14.95
C ASP A 15 6.72 1.39 14.36
N ASP A 16 6.80 1.75 13.09
CA ASP A 16 8.04 2.21 12.45
C ASP A 16 7.67 3.22 11.37
N PRO A 17 7.44 4.48 11.76
CA PRO A 17 6.85 5.47 10.87
C PRO A 17 7.74 5.83 9.68
N GLU A 18 9.08 5.83 9.84
CA GLU A 18 9.96 6.12 8.72
C GLU A 18 9.89 5.04 7.65
N ARG A 19 9.90 3.77 8.05
CA ARG A 19 9.78 2.65 7.11
C ARG A 19 8.45 2.70 6.37
N CYS A 20 7.37 2.96 7.10
CA CYS A 20 6.04 3.11 6.52
C CYS A 20 6.02 4.25 5.49
N ASN A 21 6.55 5.40 5.87
CA ASN A 21 6.57 6.58 5.01
C ASN A 21 7.40 6.35 3.75
N GLN A 22 8.52 5.65 3.85
CA GLN A 22 9.37 5.34 2.69
C GLN A 22 8.59 4.57 1.62
N ALA A 23 7.82 3.57 2.03
CA ALA A 23 7.03 2.78 1.10
C ALA A 23 5.97 3.63 0.39
N PHE A 24 5.25 4.45 1.13
CA PHE A 24 4.21 5.33 0.56
C PHE A 24 4.82 6.39 -0.35
N THR A 25 5.97 6.95 0.04
CA THR A 25 6.66 7.97 -0.74
C THR A 25 7.13 7.41 -2.08
N VAL A 26 7.74 6.22 -2.06
CA VAL A 26 8.22 5.55 -3.28
C VAL A 26 7.03 5.17 -4.18
N ALA A 27 5.96 4.65 -3.60
CA ALA A 27 4.75 4.30 -4.36
C ALA A 27 4.15 5.54 -5.04
N ALA A 28 4.03 6.64 -4.30
CA ALA A 28 3.49 7.89 -4.85
C ALA A 28 4.38 8.47 -5.95
N ALA A 29 5.70 8.41 -5.78
CA ALA A 29 6.65 8.86 -6.79
C ALA A 29 6.55 8.01 -8.07
N ALA A 30 6.38 6.70 -7.93
CA ALA A 30 6.21 5.81 -9.06
C ALA A 30 4.92 6.11 -9.83
N VAL A 31 3.82 6.33 -9.12
CA VAL A 31 2.55 6.75 -9.72
C VAL A 31 2.74 8.05 -10.50
N ALA A 32 3.40 9.03 -9.91
CA ALA A 32 3.66 10.33 -10.55
C ALA A 32 4.53 10.18 -11.80
N SER A 33 5.35 9.15 -11.86
CA SER A 33 6.22 8.84 -13.02
C SER A 33 5.51 8.01 -14.10
N GLY A 34 4.24 7.68 -13.92
CA GLY A 34 3.47 6.90 -14.88
C GLY A 34 3.67 5.39 -14.77
N VAL A 35 4.29 4.92 -13.70
CA VAL A 35 4.48 3.47 -13.46
C VAL A 35 3.20 2.89 -12.87
N SER A 36 2.82 1.70 -13.32
CA SER A 36 1.71 0.96 -12.72
C SER A 36 2.13 0.44 -11.34
N VAL A 37 1.38 0.79 -10.30
CA VAL A 37 1.74 0.50 -8.92
C VAL A 37 0.66 -0.33 -8.23
N SER A 38 1.10 -1.36 -7.50
CA SER A 38 0.28 -2.13 -6.58
C SER A 38 0.89 -2.03 -5.19
N LEU A 39 0.21 -1.38 -4.27
CA LEU A 39 0.67 -1.20 -2.89
C LEU A 39 -0.06 -2.17 -1.96
N TRP A 40 0.72 -2.98 -1.24
CA TRP A 40 0.21 -3.94 -0.28
C TRP A 40 0.44 -3.46 1.14
N LEU A 41 -0.65 -3.33 1.89
CA LEU A 41 -0.64 -2.91 3.28
C LEU A 41 -0.68 -4.16 4.16
N THR A 42 0.42 -4.43 4.85
CA THR A 42 0.57 -5.61 5.71
C THR A 42 1.04 -5.18 7.09
N GLY A 43 0.99 -6.09 8.06
CA GLY A 43 1.35 -5.74 9.42
C GLY A 43 0.57 -4.52 9.91
N GLU A 44 1.23 -3.62 10.60
CA GLU A 44 0.57 -2.44 11.15
C GLU A 44 0.11 -1.43 10.10
N SER A 45 0.65 -1.51 8.88
CA SER A 45 0.14 -0.64 7.81
C SER A 45 -1.25 -1.05 7.33
N ALA A 46 -1.73 -2.25 7.67
CA ALA A 46 -3.09 -2.67 7.35
C ALA A 46 -4.14 -1.69 7.88
N TRP A 47 -3.86 -1.03 9.01
CA TRP A 47 -4.75 -0.04 9.59
C TRP A 47 -5.05 1.12 8.65
N PHE A 48 -4.11 1.47 7.76
CA PHE A 48 -4.31 2.60 6.84
C PHE A 48 -5.32 2.31 5.73
N GLY A 49 -5.77 1.07 5.62
CA GLY A 49 -6.92 0.74 4.77
C GLY A 49 -8.25 1.24 5.32
N LEU A 50 -8.31 1.59 6.61
CA LEU A 50 -9.51 2.11 7.25
C LEU A 50 -9.60 3.63 7.10
N PRO A 51 -10.83 4.17 6.95
CA PRO A 51 -10.99 5.63 6.92
C PRO A 51 -10.46 6.28 8.19
N GLY A 52 -9.81 7.44 8.04
CA GLY A 52 -9.34 8.26 9.15
C GLY A 52 -7.99 7.89 9.72
N ARG A 53 -7.46 6.71 9.40
CA ARG A 53 -6.21 6.24 10.01
C ARG A 53 -4.98 6.92 9.41
N ALA A 54 -4.96 7.13 8.10
CA ALA A 54 -3.85 7.82 7.44
C ALA A 54 -3.77 9.28 7.88
N GLU A 55 -4.89 9.91 8.18
CA GLU A 55 -4.96 11.29 8.68
C GLU A 55 -4.30 11.45 10.05
N ASP A 56 -4.29 10.37 10.85
CA ASP A 56 -3.66 10.36 12.18
C ASP A 56 -2.15 10.07 12.16
N PHE A 57 -1.60 9.81 10.98
CA PHE A 57 -0.17 9.56 10.83
C PHE A 57 0.57 10.88 10.66
N SER A 58 1.66 11.04 11.40
CA SER A 58 2.51 12.24 11.31
C SER A 58 3.99 11.86 11.35
N LEU A 59 4.75 12.45 10.46
CA LEU A 59 6.21 12.31 10.42
C LEU A 59 6.80 13.62 9.94
N PRO A 60 7.82 14.18 10.64
CA PRO A 60 8.49 15.40 10.20
C PRO A 60 9.05 15.25 8.78
N HIS A 61 8.97 16.31 8.00
CA HIS A 61 9.48 16.39 6.62
C HIS A 61 8.85 15.39 5.65
N ALA A 62 7.65 14.89 5.97
CA ALA A 62 6.90 14.00 5.09
C ALA A 62 5.64 14.68 4.59
N ALA A 63 5.23 14.38 3.37
CA ALA A 63 3.90 14.75 2.90
C ALA A 63 2.84 14.00 3.74
N PRO A 64 1.63 14.54 3.90
CA PRO A 64 0.58 13.83 4.64
C PRO A 64 0.33 12.44 4.06
N LEU A 65 0.33 11.43 4.91
CA LEU A 65 0.15 10.04 4.47
C LEU A 65 -1.19 9.86 3.74
N ALA A 66 -2.22 10.55 4.21
CA ALA A 66 -3.54 10.49 3.58
C ALA A 66 -3.50 10.97 2.13
N ASP A 67 -2.71 12.01 1.84
CA ASP A 67 -2.56 12.52 0.47
C ASP A 67 -1.80 11.53 -0.41
N LEU A 68 -0.73 10.93 0.13
CA LEU A 68 0.01 9.90 -0.60
C LEU A 68 -0.89 8.70 -0.92
N LEU A 69 -1.63 8.22 0.06
CA LEU A 69 -2.55 7.10 -0.11
C LEU A 69 -3.62 7.41 -1.16
N ALA A 70 -4.22 8.59 -1.09
CA ALA A 70 -5.26 9.00 -2.04
C ALA A 70 -4.72 9.04 -3.47
N GLY A 71 -3.52 9.56 -3.68
CA GLY A 71 -2.88 9.60 -5.00
C GLY A 71 -2.56 8.21 -5.53
N ILE A 72 -2.07 7.33 -4.68
CA ILE A 72 -1.78 5.94 -5.06
C ILE A 72 -3.07 5.21 -5.42
N LEU A 73 -4.11 5.37 -4.61
CA LEU A 73 -5.40 4.70 -4.83
C LEU A 73 -6.09 5.19 -6.11
N ALA A 74 -5.95 6.45 -6.45
CA ALA A 74 -6.57 7.02 -7.65
C ALA A 74 -5.98 6.46 -8.94
N ALA A 75 -4.72 6.07 -8.95
CA ALA A 75 -4.02 5.65 -10.17
C ALA A 75 -3.52 4.20 -10.12
N GLY A 76 -3.47 3.59 -8.95
CA GLY A 76 -2.95 2.24 -8.76
C GLY A 76 -3.92 1.35 -8.01
N THR A 77 -3.38 0.24 -7.48
CA THR A 77 -4.11 -0.72 -6.68
C THR A 77 -3.59 -0.69 -5.25
N VAL A 78 -4.49 -0.67 -4.28
CA VAL A 78 -4.14 -0.79 -2.86
C VAL A 78 -4.84 -2.01 -2.28
N THR A 79 -4.07 -2.85 -1.60
CA THR A 79 -4.54 -4.14 -1.08
C THR A 79 -4.16 -4.28 0.39
N VAL A 80 -5.10 -4.72 1.23
CA VAL A 80 -4.81 -5.15 2.60
C VAL A 80 -4.67 -6.68 2.58
N CYS A 81 -3.60 -7.18 3.20
CA CYS A 81 -3.35 -8.61 3.27
C CYS A 81 -4.45 -9.32 4.08
N THR A 82 -4.96 -10.42 3.55
CA THR A 82 -6.05 -11.20 4.18
C THR A 82 -5.73 -11.56 5.64
N GLN A 83 -4.54 -12.09 5.92
CA GLN A 83 -4.17 -12.49 7.27
C GLN A 83 -4.01 -11.30 8.20
N CYS A 84 -3.45 -10.20 7.70
CA CYS A 84 -3.25 -8.99 8.50
C CYS A 84 -4.58 -8.34 8.84
N ALA A 85 -5.53 -8.36 7.91
CA ALA A 85 -6.89 -7.89 8.15
C ALA A 85 -7.58 -8.76 9.19
N ALA A 86 -7.50 -10.10 9.06
CA ALA A 86 -8.14 -11.01 9.99
C ALA A 86 -7.62 -10.84 11.42
N ARG A 87 -6.30 -10.68 11.59
CA ARG A 87 -5.71 -10.46 12.93
C ARG A 87 -6.20 -9.18 13.60
N ARG A 88 -6.69 -8.22 12.82
CA ARG A 88 -7.13 -6.90 13.28
C ARG A 88 -8.63 -6.72 13.19
N ASP A 89 -9.36 -7.79 12.90
CA ASP A 89 -10.82 -7.78 12.73
C ASP A 89 -11.28 -6.75 11.69
N ILE A 90 -10.50 -6.58 10.63
CA ILE A 90 -10.84 -5.69 9.52
C ILE A 90 -11.57 -6.50 8.46
N GLU A 91 -12.76 -6.06 8.09
CA GLU A 91 -13.56 -6.65 7.02
C GLU A 91 -13.52 -5.75 5.78
N ALA A 92 -13.85 -6.32 4.63
CA ALA A 92 -13.85 -5.57 3.37
C ALA A 92 -14.76 -4.33 3.43
N SER A 93 -15.89 -4.45 4.13
CA SER A 93 -16.83 -3.34 4.30
C SER A 93 -16.30 -2.20 5.17
N ASP A 94 -15.23 -2.44 5.94
CA ASP A 94 -14.60 -1.42 6.79
C ASP A 94 -13.63 -0.54 6.01
N LEU A 95 -13.18 -0.99 4.84
CA LEU A 95 -12.09 -0.35 4.11
C LEU A 95 -12.54 0.88 3.34
N ILE A 96 -11.60 1.78 3.10
CA ILE A 96 -11.79 2.89 2.16
C ILE A 96 -12.23 2.31 0.82
N ASP A 97 -13.19 2.95 0.18
CA ASP A 97 -13.71 2.50 -1.11
C ASP A 97 -12.57 2.38 -2.14
N GLY A 98 -12.54 1.24 -2.83
CA GLY A 98 -11.49 0.93 -3.80
C GLY A 98 -10.33 0.10 -3.25
N ILE A 99 -10.16 0.01 -1.93
CA ILE A 99 -9.14 -0.86 -1.33
C ILE A 99 -9.72 -2.28 -1.21
N ARG A 100 -8.96 -3.26 -1.68
CA ARG A 100 -9.35 -4.67 -1.66
C ARG A 100 -8.63 -5.46 -0.57
N ILE A 101 -9.13 -6.65 -0.27
CA ILE A 101 -8.44 -7.65 0.55
C ILE A 101 -8.02 -8.79 -0.37
N ALA A 102 -6.76 -9.19 -0.30
CA ALA A 102 -6.24 -10.35 -1.02
C ALA A 102 -5.07 -10.97 -0.24
N GLY A 103 -4.73 -12.20 -0.56
CA GLY A 103 -3.73 -12.96 0.18
C GLY A 103 -2.43 -13.18 -0.58
N ALA A 104 -1.57 -14.00 0.03
CA ALA A 104 -0.22 -14.27 -0.47
C ALA A 104 -0.21 -14.82 -1.90
N ALA A 105 -1.19 -15.66 -2.27
CA ALA A 105 -1.25 -16.21 -3.63
C ALA A 105 -1.41 -15.11 -4.68
N THR A 106 -2.23 -14.11 -4.40
CA THR A 106 -2.40 -12.94 -5.29
C THR A 106 -1.11 -12.12 -5.35
N PHE A 107 -0.46 -11.92 -4.20
CA PHE A 107 0.81 -11.19 -4.15
C PHE A 107 1.87 -11.88 -5.02
N VAL A 108 2.02 -13.20 -4.90
CA VAL A 108 2.98 -13.95 -5.70
C VAL A 108 2.64 -13.86 -7.20
N ALA A 109 1.38 -13.96 -7.55
CA ALA A 109 0.95 -13.82 -8.95
C ALA A 109 1.35 -12.46 -9.53
N GLU A 110 1.18 -11.39 -8.74
CA GLU A 110 1.57 -10.05 -9.15
C GLU A 110 3.07 -9.91 -9.36
N ILE A 111 3.88 -10.36 -8.38
CA ILE A 111 5.33 -10.17 -8.45
C ILE A 111 5.99 -11.06 -9.49
N MET A 112 5.33 -12.16 -9.88
CA MET A 112 5.86 -13.06 -10.91
C MET A 112 5.42 -12.67 -12.33
N THR A 113 4.62 -11.63 -12.47
CA THR A 113 4.23 -11.11 -13.77
C THR A 113 5.44 -10.48 -14.46
N GLU A 114 5.62 -10.78 -15.74
CA GLU A 114 6.74 -10.25 -16.54
C GLU A 114 6.72 -8.72 -16.53
N GLY A 115 7.89 -8.12 -16.36
CA GLY A 115 8.03 -6.66 -16.31
C GLY A 115 7.76 -6.04 -14.93
N THR A 116 7.54 -6.87 -13.92
CA THR A 116 7.25 -6.41 -12.56
C THR A 116 8.49 -6.44 -11.69
N GLN A 117 8.71 -5.37 -10.95
CA GLN A 117 9.68 -5.30 -9.86
C GLN A 117 8.92 -5.27 -8.53
N ALA A 118 9.52 -5.85 -7.50
CA ALA A 118 8.93 -5.89 -6.17
C ALA A 118 9.87 -5.28 -5.14
N LEU A 119 9.31 -4.43 -4.27
CA LEU A 119 10.01 -3.85 -3.14
C LEU A 119 9.26 -4.18 -1.87
N VAL A 120 10.00 -4.54 -0.82
CA VAL A 120 9.42 -4.82 0.50
C VAL A 120 10.08 -3.90 1.53
N TYR A 121 9.26 -3.20 2.25
CA TYR A 121 9.67 -2.31 3.34
C TYR A 121 9.26 -2.86 4.70
#